data_702a08aed2fb88833551ace877d510e0
#
_entry.id   702a08aed2fb88833551ace877d510e0
#
_cell.length_a   1.000
_cell.length_b   1.000
_cell.length_c   1.000
_cell.angle_alpha   90.00
_cell.angle_beta   90.00
_cell.angle_gamma   90.00
#
_symmetry.space_group_name_H-M   'P 1'
#
loop_
_entity.id
_entity.type
_entity.pdbx_description
1 polymer ?
#
loop_
_entity_poly.entity_id
_entity_poly.type
_entity_poly.pdbx_seq_one_letter_code
_entity_poly.pdbx_strand_id
1 'polypeptide(L)'
;RETPTPYPYGFGVDENNPPQPNMSEPIKLVGLMKESGVKLVNASMGSPYYNPHIGRPFERPPIDGYETPEHPLVGVDRHFRLTADIQQAHPDLPIVGTGYSWLQNYVVNAGEANVQDGKVRFVAVGRGSMAYPDYVKDTMESGQMAKNKSCVAISYCTALMRAKDNPLHQFPSGCVPRDRFYAQIYKDAEKTLTQQ
;
A
#
# COMPACT_ATOMS: atom_id res chain seq x y z
N ARG A 1 1.75 5.66 -22.26
CA ARG A 1 0.79 5.26 -23.33
C ARG A 1 -0.59 5.67 -22.84
N GLU A 2 -1.33 6.38 -23.67
CA GLU A 2 -2.72 6.70 -23.38
C GLU A 2 -3.56 5.43 -23.46
N THR A 3 -4.48 5.27 -22.51
CA THR A 3 -5.44 4.17 -22.53
C THR A 3 -6.50 4.49 -23.57
N PRO A 4 -6.74 3.61 -24.56
CA PRO A 4 -7.82 3.85 -25.53
C PRO A 4 -9.17 3.92 -24.83
N THR A 5 -10.00 4.87 -25.21
CA THR A 5 -11.37 5.04 -24.68
C THR A 5 -12.40 4.80 -25.80
N PRO A 6 -13.53 4.17 -25.46
CA PRO A 6 -13.89 3.61 -24.17
C PRO A 6 -13.07 2.39 -23.80
N TYR A 7 -12.77 2.21 -22.49
CA TYR A 7 -12.03 1.06 -21.94
C TYR A 7 -12.94 0.18 -21.06
N PRO A 8 -13.67 -0.77 -21.63
CA PRO A 8 -14.70 -1.53 -20.92
C PRO A 8 -14.15 -2.65 -20.01
N TYR A 9 -12.83 -2.86 -20.01
CA TYR A 9 -12.18 -3.93 -19.24
C TYR A 9 -11.61 -3.47 -17.89
N GLY A 10 -11.75 -2.20 -17.57
CA GLY A 10 -11.24 -1.63 -16.32
C GLY A 10 -12.22 -1.83 -15.17
N PHE A 11 -11.81 -2.59 -14.15
CA PHE A 11 -12.60 -2.75 -12.93
C PHE A 11 -12.49 -1.52 -12.04
N GLY A 12 -13.62 -0.95 -11.63
CA GLY A 12 -13.67 0.19 -10.72
C GLY A 12 -13.22 1.54 -11.31
N VAL A 13 -13.25 1.67 -12.65
CA VAL A 13 -12.90 2.90 -13.37
C VAL A 13 -14.01 3.29 -14.35
N ASP A 14 -14.05 4.56 -14.70
CA ASP A 14 -14.95 5.06 -15.75
C ASP A 14 -14.42 4.63 -17.14
N GLU A 15 -15.27 4.07 -17.98
CA GLU A 15 -14.89 3.58 -19.31
C GLU A 15 -14.40 4.69 -20.26
N ASN A 16 -14.99 5.87 -20.11
CA ASN A 16 -14.69 7.02 -20.97
C ASN A 16 -13.58 7.90 -20.39
N ASN A 17 -13.30 7.77 -19.08
CA ASN A 17 -12.26 8.49 -18.39
C ASN A 17 -11.55 7.59 -17.36
N PRO A 18 -10.72 6.61 -17.79
CA PRO A 18 -10.14 5.59 -16.92
C PRO A 18 -9.37 6.09 -15.69
N PRO A 19 -8.80 7.32 -15.65
CA PRO A 19 -8.25 7.88 -14.42
C PRO A 19 -9.30 8.15 -13.32
N GLN A 20 -10.58 8.26 -13.67
CA GLN A 20 -11.65 8.48 -12.71
C GLN A 20 -12.16 7.15 -12.15
N PRO A 21 -12.31 7.04 -10.80
CA PRO A 21 -12.88 5.84 -10.20
C PRO A 21 -14.40 5.78 -10.47
N ASN A 22 -14.89 4.56 -10.69
CA ASN A 22 -16.30 4.21 -10.68
C ASN A 22 -16.52 3.09 -9.67
N MET A 23 -17.13 3.40 -8.54
CA MET A 23 -17.25 2.47 -7.41
C MET A 23 -18.46 1.52 -7.52
N SER A 24 -19.25 1.56 -8.58
CA SER A 24 -20.43 0.72 -8.75
C SER A 24 -20.09 -0.80 -8.76
N GLU A 25 -19.09 -1.19 -9.54
CA GLU A 25 -18.65 -2.60 -9.57
C GLU A 25 -17.92 -3.05 -8.29
N PRO A 26 -16.96 -2.29 -7.72
CA PRO A 26 -16.35 -2.63 -6.45
C PRO A 26 -17.36 -2.81 -5.31
N ILE A 27 -18.33 -1.92 -5.19
CA ILE A 27 -19.39 -2.02 -4.17
C ILE A 27 -20.24 -3.26 -4.40
N LYS A 28 -20.65 -3.52 -5.65
CA LYS A 28 -21.41 -4.72 -6.00
C LYS A 28 -20.62 -6.00 -5.69
N LEU A 29 -19.33 -6.05 -6.03
CA LEU A 29 -18.48 -7.20 -5.72
C LEU A 29 -18.43 -7.47 -4.22
N VAL A 30 -18.24 -6.45 -3.40
CA VAL A 30 -18.21 -6.58 -1.93
C VAL A 30 -19.57 -7.08 -1.41
N GLY A 31 -20.69 -6.65 -2.01
CA GLY A 31 -22.02 -7.20 -1.71
C GLY A 31 -22.11 -8.69 -1.98
N LEU A 32 -21.65 -9.16 -3.15
CA LEU A 32 -21.61 -10.58 -3.49
C LEU A 32 -20.70 -11.38 -2.55
N MET A 33 -19.57 -10.84 -2.16
CA MET A 33 -18.67 -11.45 -1.17
C MET A 33 -19.38 -11.64 0.18
N LYS A 34 -20.09 -10.61 0.64
CA LYS A 34 -20.89 -10.65 1.87
C LYS A 34 -21.98 -11.72 1.80
N GLU A 35 -22.76 -11.78 0.72
CA GLU A 35 -23.79 -12.79 0.46
C GLU A 35 -23.19 -14.21 0.45
N SER A 36 -21.97 -14.36 -0.05
CA SER A 36 -21.20 -15.61 -0.03
C SER A 36 -20.61 -15.98 1.34
N GLY A 37 -20.87 -15.16 2.37
CA GLY A 37 -20.45 -15.45 3.75
C GLY A 37 -19.11 -14.83 4.18
N VAL A 38 -18.49 -13.97 3.36
CA VAL A 38 -17.29 -13.22 3.77
C VAL A 38 -17.64 -12.27 4.93
N LYS A 39 -16.82 -12.29 5.97
CA LYS A 39 -17.07 -11.55 7.22
C LYS A 39 -16.17 -10.31 7.41
N LEU A 40 -15.16 -10.13 6.59
CA LEU A 40 -14.24 -9.02 6.61
C LEU A 40 -13.60 -8.88 5.23
N VAL A 41 -13.46 -7.64 4.73
CA VAL A 41 -12.81 -7.34 3.44
C VAL A 41 -11.67 -6.37 3.65
N ASN A 42 -10.49 -6.73 3.15
CA ASN A 42 -9.36 -5.80 3.06
C ASN A 42 -9.43 -5.10 1.69
N ALA A 43 -9.74 -3.80 1.70
CA ALA A 43 -9.83 -3.00 0.49
C ALA A 43 -8.48 -2.40 0.13
N SER A 44 -8.04 -2.67 -1.09
CA SER A 44 -6.85 -2.09 -1.71
C SER A 44 -7.21 -1.70 -3.14
N MET A 45 -6.38 -0.91 -3.80
CA MET A 45 -6.69 -0.44 -5.15
C MET A 45 -5.47 -0.48 -6.06
N GLY A 46 -5.72 -0.40 -7.38
CA GLY A 46 -4.70 -0.45 -8.41
C GLY A 46 -4.07 -1.83 -8.58
N SER A 47 -3.06 -1.88 -9.43
CA SER A 47 -2.28 -3.09 -9.69
C SER A 47 -0.81 -2.84 -9.36
N PRO A 48 -0.15 -3.75 -8.63
CA PRO A 48 1.27 -3.63 -8.35
C PRO A 48 2.16 -3.79 -9.59
N TYR A 49 1.58 -4.27 -10.69
CA TYR A 49 2.30 -4.55 -11.94
C TYR A 49 2.24 -3.39 -12.95
N TYR A 50 1.20 -2.58 -12.92
CA TYR A 50 0.99 -1.50 -13.89
C TYR A 50 1.23 -0.11 -13.30
N ASN A 51 0.47 0.24 -12.25
CA ASN A 51 0.50 1.55 -11.61
C ASN A 51 0.72 1.39 -10.10
N PRO A 52 1.91 0.90 -9.67
CA PRO A 52 2.16 0.59 -8.26
C PRO A 52 1.97 1.79 -7.31
N HIS A 53 2.10 3.05 -7.77
CA HIS A 53 1.85 4.24 -6.96
C HIS A 53 0.37 4.37 -6.54
N ILE A 54 -0.56 3.84 -7.35
CA ILE A 54 -2.00 3.83 -7.00
C ILE A 54 -2.24 2.91 -5.79
N GLY A 55 -1.73 1.68 -5.82
CA GLY A 55 -1.95 0.70 -4.75
C GLY A 55 -1.05 0.89 -3.53
N ARG A 56 0.06 1.57 -3.69
CA ARG A 56 1.04 1.82 -2.62
C ARG A 56 1.72 3.17 -2.81
N PRO A 57 1.17 4.26 -2.30
CA PRO A 57 1.83 5.56 -2.35
C PRO A 57 3.28 5.48 -1.85
N PHE A 58 4.23 6.04 -2.61
CA PHE A 58 5.66 5.98 -2.29
C PHE A 58 6.39 7.22 -2.78
N GLU A 59 7.52 7.52 -2.14
CA GLU A 59 8.55 8.39 -2.69
C GLU A 59 9.30 7.66 -3.80
N ARG A 60 10.01 8.42 -4.64
CA ARG A 60 10.81 7.84 -5.73
C ARG A 60 11.70 6.72 -5.21
N PRO A 61 11.54 5.46 -5.70
CA PRO A 61 12.42 4.38 -5.31
C PRO A 61 13.83 4.61 -5.83
N PRO A 62 14.88 4.21 -5.08
CA PRO A 62 16.26 4.39 -5.50
C PRO A 62 16.64 3.51 -6.70
N ILE A 63 15.97 2.36 -6.86
CA ILE A 63 16.23 1.38 -7.91
C ILE A 63 14.90 0.97 -8.53
N ASP A 64 14.91 0.77 -9.85
CA ASP A 64 13.80 0.18 -10.61
C ASP A 64 12.45 0.85 -10.32
N GLY A 65 12.49 2.17 -10.18
CA GLY A 65 11.33 2.99 -9.91
C GLY A 65 11.15 4.10 -10.95
N TYR A 66 9.99 4.69 -10.92
CA TYR A 66 9.66 5.86 -11.73
C TYR A 66 9.24 7.01 -10.82
N GLU A 67 9.37 8.22 -11.31
CA GLU A 67 8.80 9.39 -10.65
C GLU A 67 7.28 9.32 -10.75
N THR A 68 6.61 9.40 -9.60
CA THR A 68 5.15 9.32 -9.58
C THR A 68 4.53 10.55 -10.25
N PRO A 69 3.46 10.39 -11.05
CA PRO A 69 2.81 11.52 -11.72
C PRO A 69 2.02 12.40 -10.73
N GLU A 70 1.92 12.00 -9.48
CA GLU A 70 1.17 12.69 -8.42
C GLU A 70 1.93 12.63 -7.09
N HIS A 71 1.65 13.60 -6.22
CA HIS A 71 2.18 13.57 -4.86
C HIS A 71 1.60 12.37 -4.08
N PRO A 72 2.40 11.59 -3.32
CA PRO A 72 1.93 10.38 -2.62
C PRO A 72 0.72 10.59 -1.70
N LEU A 73 0.57 11.79 -1.12
CA LEU A 73 -0.58 12.12 -0.28
C LEU A 73 -1.90 12.08 -1.05
N VAL A 74 -1.90 12.39 -2.35
CA VAL A 74 -3.08 12.25 -3.22
C VAL A 74 -3.50 10.78 -3.31
N GLY A 75 -2.53 9.88 -3.43
CA GLY A 75 -2.75 8.44 -3.40
C GLY A 75 -3.30 7.96 -2.05
N VAL A 76 -2.78 8.48 -0.93
CA VAL A 76 -3.29 8.18 0.42
C VAL A 76 -4.75 8.63 0.57
N ASP A 77 -5.06 9.88 0.19
CA ASP A 77 -6.43 10.41 0.22
C ASP A 77 -7.39 9.58 -0.65
N ARG A 78 -6.94 9.17 -1.83
CA ARG A 78 -7.72 8.29 -2.71
C ARG A 78 -8.06 6.98 -2.00
N HIS A 79 -7.12 6.34 -1.31
CA HIS A 79 -7.38 5.14 -0.52
C HIS A 79 -8.46 5.40 0.55
N PHE A 80 -8.37 6.52 1.27
CA PHE A 80 -9.32 6.84 2.32
C PHE A 80 -10.73 7.04 1.78
N ARG A 81 -10.88 7.81 0.70
CA ARG A 81 -12.18 8.10 0.10
C ARG A 81 -12.84 6.85 -0.49
N LEU A 82 -12.13 6.12 -1.34
CA LEU A 82 -12.72 4.96 -2.02
C LEU A 82 -12.99 3.79 -1.07
N THR A 83 -12.19 3.64 -0.01
CA THR A 83 -12.49 2.64 1.03
C THR A 83 -13.70 3.06 1.87
N ALA A 84 -13.87 4.37 2.13
CA ALA A 84 -15.05 4.89 2.82
C ALA A 84 -16.33 4.65 2.03
N ASP A 85 -16.30 4.82 0.70
CA ASP A 85 -17.46 4.52 -0.16
C ASP A 85 -17.92 3.07 -0.02
N ILE A 86 -16.97 2.12 0.04
CA ILE A 86 -17.27 0.71 0.26
C ILE A 86 -17.84 0.47 1.66
N GLN A 87 -17.23 1.06 2.70
CA GLN A 87 -17.70 0.90 4.08
C GLN A 87 -19.09 1.48 4.28
N GLN A 88 -19.38 2.63 3.67
CA GLN A 88 -20.70 3.28 3.73
C GLN A 88 -21.78 2.44 3.02
N ALA A 89 -21.43 1.83 1.88
CA ALA A 89 -22.35 0.94 1.16
C ALA A 89 -22.62 -0.38 1.91
N HIS A 90 -21.68 -0.81 2.76
CA HIS A 90 -21.79 -2.06 3.53
C HIS A 90 -21.47 -1.83 5.02
N PRO A 91 -22.32 -1.08 5.76
CA PRO A 91 -22.00 -0.62 7.12
C PRO A 91 -21.87 -1.75 8.15
N ASP A 92 -22.45 -2.90 7.89
CA ASP A 92 -22.42 -4.10 8.73
C ASP A 92 -21.28 -5.08 8.37
N LEU A 93 -20.56 -4.86 7.26
CA LEU A 93 -19.38 -5.64 6.88
C LEU A 93 -18.12 -4.83 7.25
N PRO A 94 -17.25 -5.33 8.14
CA PRO A 94 -16.01 -4.65 8.46
C PRO A 94 -15.08 -4.53 7.25
N ILE A 95 -14.73 -3.30 6.91
CA ILE A 95 -13.75 -2.99 5.86
C ILE A 95 -12.44 -2.58 6.52
N VAL A 96 -11.34 -3.17 6.04
CA VAL A 96 -9.98 -2.83 6.42
C VAL A 96 -9.40 -1.87 5.38
N GLY A 97 -9.05 -0.66 5.80
CA GLY A 97 -8.42 0.35 4.96
C GLY A 97 -6.93 0.13 4.81
N THR A 98 -6.38 0.41 3.64
CA THR A 98 -4.95 0.30 3.30
C THR A 98 -4.37 1.62 2.80
N GLY A 99 -3.09 1.62 2.40
CA GLY A 99 -2.44 2.82 1.84
C GLY A 99 -1.78 3.74 2.87
N TYR A 100 -1.83 3.41 4.15
CA TYR A 100 -1.37 4.27 5.25
C TYR A 100 0.16 4.37 5.39
N SER A 101 0.94 3.42 4.89
CA SER A 101 2.39 3.32 5.19
C SER A 101 3.20 4.58 4.87
N TRP A 102 2.77 5.38 3.89
CA TRP A 102 3.45 6.63 3.53
C TRP A 102 3.36 7.70 4.64
N LEU A 103 2.33 7.64 5.47
CA LEU A 103 2.15 8.56 6.60
C LEU A 103 3.15 8.35 7.74
N GLN A 104 4.02 7.34 7.65
CA GLN A 104 5.06 7.05 8.62
C GLN A 104 4.49 6.86 10.04
N ASN A 105 4.92 7.67 11.00
CA ASN A 105 4.44 7.61 12.39
C ASN A 105 3.04 8.19 12.60
N TYR A 106 2.47 8.88 11.60
CA TYR A 106 1.11 9.41 11.65
C TYR A 106 0.03 8.38 11.24
N VAL A 107 0.41 7.14 10.94
CA VAL A 107 -0.53 6.05 10.62
C VAL A 107 -1.60 5.90 11.69
N VAL A 108 -1.22 5.93 12.96
CA VAL A 108 -2.16 5.76 14.10
C VAL A 108 -3.15 6.92 14.14
N ASN A 109 -2.68 8.16 14.04
CA ASN A 109 -3.54 9.35 14.06
C ASN A 109 -4.57 9.35 12.92
N ALA A 110 -4.10 9.09 11.69
CA ALA A 110 -4.98 9.03 10.53
C ALA A 110 -5.92 7.82 10.57
N GLY A 111 -5.42 6.69 11.07
CA GLY A 111 -6.22 5.48 11.27
C GLY A 111 -7.34 5.68 12.28
N GLU A 112 -7.02 6.26 13.43
CA GLU A 112 -7.99 6.59 14.47
C GLU A 112 -9.08 7.53 13.93
N ALA A 113 -8.70 8.62 13.26
CA ALA A 113 -9.64 9.54 12.65
C ALA A 113 -10.58 8.84 11.65
N ASN A 114 -10.04 8.01 10.76
CA ASN A 114 -10.85 7.30 9.77
C ASN A 114 -11.79 6.25 10.40
N VAL A 115 -11.40 5.63 11.51
CA VAL A 115 -12.26 4.70 12.26
C VAL A 115 -13.35 5.49 13.00
N GLN A 116 -13.03 6.60 13.66
CA GLN A 116 -13.99 7.45 14.34
C GLN A 116 -15.02 8.05 13.38
N ASP A 117 -14.58 8.47 12.19
CA ASP A 117 -15.45 8.97 11.12
C ASP A 117 -16.28 7.86 10.44
N GLY A 118 -16.10 6.59 10.79
CA GLY A 118 -16.81 5.47 10.18
C GLY A 118 -16.40 5.16 8.74
N LYS A 119 -15.25 5.67 8.29
CA LYS A 119 -14.71 5.43 6.94
C LYS A 119 -14.18 4.02 6.76
N VAL A 120 -13.71 3.40 7.84
CA VAL A 120 -13.22 2.02 7.91
C VAL A 120 -13.49 1.44 9.30
N ARG A 121 -13.44 0.11 9.45
CA ARG A 121 -13.47 -0.53 10.78
C ARG A 121 -12.09 -0.88 11.29
N PHE A 122 -11.15 -1.14 10.40
CA PHE A 122 -9.77 -1.48 10.73
C PHE A 122 -8.81 -0.80 9.76
N VAL A 123 -7.55 -0.69 10.19
CA VAL A 123 -6.45 -0.14 9.39
C VAL A 123 -5.38 -1.21 9.22
N ALA A 124 -4.93 -1.41 7.97
CA ALA A 124 -3.83 -2.32 7.66
C ALA A 124 -2.60 -1.55 7.20
N VAL A 125 -1.45 -2.05 7.65
CA VAL A 125 -0.14 -1.54 7.28
C VAL A 125 0.66 -2.66 6.62
N GLY A 126 0.88 -2.57 5.29
CA GLY A 126 1.66 -3.56 4.54
C GLY A 126 3.15 -3.40 4.79
N ARG A 127 3.84 -2.64 3.93
CA ARG A 127 5.31 -2.42 4.03
C ARG A 127 5.77 -1.80 5.35
N GLY A 128 4.88 -1.05 6.00
CA GLY A 128 5.16 -0.49 7.33
C GLY A 128 5.49 -1.56 8.36
N SER A 129 4.87 -2.73 8.32
CA SER A 129 5.15 -3.84 9.25
C SER A 129 6.54 -4.45 9.07
N MET A 130 7.10 -4.42 7.85
CA MET A 130 8.48 -4.85 7.61
C MET A 130 9.52 -3.91 8.23
N ALA A 131 9.19 -2.61 8.27
CA ALA A 131 10.07 -1.61 8.88
C ALA A 131 9.95 -1.58 10.41
N TYR A 132 8.76 -1.84 10.92
CA TYR A 132 8.39 -1.69 12.32
C TYR A 132 7.43 -2.81 12.75
N PRO A 133 7.91 -4.04 12.93
CA PRO A 133 7.07 -5.18 13.31
C PRO A 133 6.36 -4.98 14.67
N ASP A 134 7.00 -4.29 15.61
CA ASP A 134 6.47 -4.05 16.97
C ASP A 134 5.55 -2.82 17.05
N TYR A 135 5.14 -2.22 15.92
CA TYR A 135 4.41 -0.93 15.95
C TYR A 135 3.12 -0.98 16.74
N VAL A 136 2.40 -2.11 16.73
CA VAL A 136 1.17 -2.27 17.52
C VAL A 136 1.47 -2.24 19.01
N LYS A 137 2.47 -3.03 19.46
CA LYS A 137 2.89 -3.09 20.85
C LYS A 137 3.33 -1.71 21.35
N ASP A 138 4.27 -1.09 20.64
CA ASP A 138 4.81 0.22 21.02
C ASP A 138 3.70 1.29 21.05
N THR A 139 2.74 1.22 20.12
CA THR A 139 1.58 2.13 20.11
C THR A 139 0.67 1.91 21.30
N MET A 140 0.40 0.65 21.69
CA MET A 140 -0.42 0.35 22.88
C MET A 140 0.26 0.82 24.16
N GLU A 141 1.58 0.75 24.23
CA GLU A 141 2.34 1.16 25.42
C GLU A 141 2.55 2.68 25.53
N SER A 142 2.75 3.37 24.39
CA SER A 142 3.15 4.80 24.36
C SER A 142 2.13 5.73 23.71
N GLY A 143 1.05 5.21 23.12
CA GLY A 143 0.04 5.99 22.39
C GLY A 143 0.49 6.49 21.01
N GLN A 144 1.70 6.15 20.55
CA GLN A 144 2.24 6.66 19.29
C GLN A 144 3.27 5.71 18.66
N MET A 145 3.47 5.84 17.35
CA MET A 145 4.53 5.15 16.64
C MET A 145 5.85 5.93 16.70
N ALA A 146 6.97 5.22 16.86
CA ALA A 146 8.30 5.82 16.82
C ALA A 146 8.70 6.19 15.37
N LYS A 147 8.95 7.48 15.12
CA LYS A 147 9.30 8.00 13.78
C LYS A 147 10.54 7.34 13.19
N ASN A 148 11.55 7.08 14.00
CA ASN A 148 12.82 6.48 13.57
C ASN A 148 12.71 4.98 13.21
N LYS A 149 11.61 4.30 13.59
CA LYS A 149 11.30 2.92 13.20
C LYS A 149 10.34 2.86 12.00
N SER A 150 9.56 3.91 11.76
CA SER A 150 8.51 3.93 10.74
C SER A 150 9.05 3.81 9.32
N CYS A 151 8.27 3.18 8.43
CA CYS A 151 8.59 3.04 7.01
C CYS A 151 8.71 4.41 6.34
N VAL A 152 9.75 4.61 5.53
CA VAL A 152 9.97 5.84 4.75
C VAL A 152 9.46 5.75 3.30
N ALA A 153 8.75 4.70 2.96
CA ALA A 153 8.03 4.48 1.69
C ALA A 153 8.88 4.63 0.41
N ILE A 154 10.17 4.33 0.46
CA ILE A 154 11.11 4.42 -0.68
C ILE A 154 11.37 3.08 -1.38
N SER A 155 10.67 2.03 -0.99
CA SER A 155 10.60 0.73 -1.68
C SER A 155 11.90 -0.10 -1.81
N TYR A 156 12.92 0.11 -0.96
CA TYR A 156 14.11 -0.75 -0.92
C TYR A 156 13.80 -2.23 -0.65
N CYS A 157 12.76 -2.53 0.14
CA CYS A 157 12.31 -3.91 0.34
C CYS A 157 11.92 -4.59 -0.98
N THR A 158 11.31 -3.84 -1.91
CA THR A 158 10.95 -4.35 -3.24
C THR A 158 12.18 -4.54 -4.12
N ALA A 159 13.20 -3.68 -3.99
CA ALA A 159 14.46 -3.82 -4.73
C ALA A 159 15.16 -5.14 -4.39
N LEU A 160 15.25 -5.49 -3.10
CA LEU A 160 15.79 -6.80 -2.66
C LEU A 160 15.00 -7.97 -3.25
N MET A 161 13.67 -7.90 -3.23
CA MET A 161 12.82 -8.95 -3.77
C MET A 161 12.97 -9.14 -5.30
N ARG A 162 13.31 -8.06 -6.03
CA ARG A 162 13.45 -8.08 -7.50
C ARG A 162 14.86 -8.33 -7.98
N ALA A 163 15.86 -8.31 -7.12
CA ALA A 163 17.25 -8.56 -7.49
C ALA A 163 17.42 -10.02 -7.95
N LYS A 164 17.67 -10.22 -9.25
CA LYS A 164 17.63 -11.54 -9.91
C LYS A 164 18.94 -12.31 -9.83
N ASP A 165 20.06 -11.61 -9.70
CA ASP A 165 21.39 -12.21 -9.89
C ASP A 165 22.00 -12.75 -8.58
N ASN A 166 21.17 -13.46 -7.81
CA ASN A 166 21.56 -14.17 -6.62
C ASN A 166 21.57 -15.69 -6.90
N PRO A 167 22.58 -16.45 -6.43
CA PRO A 167 22.59 -17.91 -6.51
C PRO A 167 21.35 -18.60 -5.94
N LEU A 168 20.64 -17.95 -5.03
CA LEU A 168 19.36 -18.41 -4.46
C LEU A 168 18.14 -17.92 -5.23
N HIS A 169 18.32 -17.27 -6.36
CA HIS A 169 17.29 -16.67 -7.23
C HIS A 169 16.44 -15.55 -6.61
N GLN A 170 16.61 -15.24 -5.34
CA GLN A 170 16.00 -14.09 -4.66
C GLN A 170 16.77 -13.75 -3.38
N PHE A 171 16.80 -12.48 -3.02
CA PHE A 171 17.31 -12.03 -1.72
C PHE A 171 16.20 -12.06 -0.67
N PRO A 172 16.52 -12.31 0.61
CA PRO A 172 15.59 -12.09 1.71
C PRO A 172 15.09 -10.65 1.70
N SER A 173 13.76 -10.47 1.74
CA SER A 173 13.13 -9.15 1.71
C SER A 173 12.90 -8.62 3.11
N GLY A 174 13.33 -7.38 3.34
CA GLY A 174 13.13 -6.66 4.59
C GLY A 174 13.39 -5.16 4.44
N CYS A 175 13.34 -4.45 5.53
CA CYS A 175 13.48 -2.99 5.49
C CYS A 175 14.95 -2.56 5.52
N VAL A 176 15.54 -2.28 4.37
CA VAL A 176 16.92 -1.81 4.23
C VAL A 176 17.21 -0.53 5.06
N PRO A 177 16.36 0.51 5.06
CA PRO A 177 16.64 1.73 5.84
C PRO A 177 16.54 1.56 7.36
N ARG A 178 15.88 0.52 7.85
CA ARG A 178 15.59 0.36 9.28
C ARG A 178 16.27 -0.85 9.93
N ASP A 179 16.73 -1.80 9.12
CA ASP A 179 17.34 -3.02 9.61
C ASP A 179 18.75 -3.22 9.03
N ARG A 180 19.74 -3.31 9.92
CA ARG A 180 21.16 -3.46 9.55
C ARG A 180 21.45 -4.75 8.79
N PHE A 181 20.72 -5.82 9.06
CA PHE A 181 20.87 -7.09 8.36
C PHE A 181 20.49 -6.92 6.88
N TYR A 182 19.32 -6.35 6.58
CA TYR A 182 18.89 -6.11 5.21
C TYR A 182 19.71 -5.02 4.51
N ALA A 183 20.20 -4.03 5.26
CA ALA A 183 21.13 -3.03 4.74
C ALA A 183 22.45 -3.66 4.26
N GLN A 184 22.95 -4.67 4.96
CA GLN A 184 24.15 -5.37 4.55
C GLN A 184 23.89 -6.23 3.30
N ILE A 185 22.80 -7.00 3.27
CA ILE A 185 22.39 -7.78 2.09
C ILE A 185 22.28 -6.86 0.86
N TYR A 186 21.67 -5.70 1.01
CA TYR A 186 21.51 -4.74 -0.09
C TYR A 186 22.89 -4.26 -0.62
N LYS A 187 23.81 -3.89 0.27
CA LYS A 187 25.18 -3.49 -0.11
C LYS A 187 25.95 -4.58 -0.85
N ASP A 188 25.77 -5.82 -0.44
CA ASP A 188 26.44 -6.96 -1.07
C ASP A 188 25.83 -7.25 -2.45
N ALA A 189 24.53 -7.12 -2.59
CA ALA A 189 23.83 -7.20 -3.88
C ALA A 189 24.27 -6.09 -4.86
N GLU A 190 24.41 -4.85 -4.39
CA GLU A 190 24.90 -3.73 -5.23
C GLU A 190 26.30 -3.98 -5.79
N LYS A 191 27.22 -4.54 -4.99
CA LYS A 191 28.58 -4.86 -5.44
C LYS A 191 28.59 -5.88 -6.58
N THR A 192 27.67 -6.85 -6.54
CA THR A 192 27.55 -7.88 -7.57
C THR A 192 27.02 -7.29 -8.88
N LEU A 193 26.09 -6.32 -8.80
CA LEU A 193 25.50 -5.64 -9.95
C LEU A 193 26.47 -4.64 -10.62
N THR A 194 27.38 -4.05 -9.85
CA THR A 194 28.37 -3.07 -10.39
C THR A 194 29.61 -3.74 -10.98
N GLN A 195 29.77 -5.04 -10.85
CA GLN A 195 30.90 -5.80 -11.39
C GLN A 195 30.57 -6.52 -12.72
N GLN A 196 29.35 -6.39 -13.21
CA GLN A 196 28.89 -6.85 -14.54
C GLN A 196 28.78 -5.66 -15.53
#